data_7ff3fc8bfe1db8bec1d0020f99e3a767
#
_entry.id   7ff3fc8bfe1db8bec1d0020f99e3a767
#
_cell.length_a   1.000
_cell.length_b   1.000
_cell.length_c   1.000
_cell.angle_alpha   90.00
_cell.angle_beta   90.00
_cell.angle_gamma   90.00
#
_symmetry.space_group_name_H-M   'P 1'
#
loop_
_entity.id
_entity.type
_entity.pdbx_description
1 polymer ?
#
loop_
_entity_poly.entity_id
_entity_poly.type
_entity_poly.pdbx_seq_one_letter_code
_entity_poly.pdbx_strand_id
1 'polypeptide(L)'
;MKNLKFFILFLSLFVILEVITLKNVNAAACTVTDGVYSETEIKNGCEATPGTYEVVIYKMYLCTSAPTIPTTSATVVLTNCSQAFNSASGATASVSGTNSSINLTGTYTKPPAGTYTHGYAMMDNTFGITTSIQIDGSMDGLSSGSGVYCGTIAGSGNHTKASGSHTNNSICSSSEITG
;
A
#
# COMPACT_ATOMS: atom_id res chain seq x y z
N MET A 1 4.02 -52.46 -23.65
CA MET A 1 5.09 -51.48 -23.90
C MET A 1 4.60 -50.16 -24.49
N LYS A 2 3.40 -50.05 -25.11
CA LYS A 2 2.85 -48.77 -25.62
C LYS A 2 2.40 -47.80 -24.51
N ASN A 3 1.92 -48.31 -23.37
CA ASN A 3 1.39 -47.50 -22.29
C ASN A 3 2.48 -46.81 -21.40
N LEU A 4 3.68 -47.39 -21.39
CA LEU A 4 4.80 -46.83 -20.64
C LEU A 4 5.37 -45.54 -21.30
N LYS A 5 5.38 -45.47 -22.62
CA LYS A 5 5.83 -44.27 -23.35
C LYS A 5 4.84 -43.11 -23.21
N PHE A 6 3.54 -43.40 -23.11
CA PHE A 6 2.52 -42.40 -22.91
C PHE A 6 2.58 -41.80 -21.48
N PHE A 7 2.89 -42.64 -20.49
CA PHE A 7 3.05 -42.20 -19.08
C PHE A 7 4.29 -41.33 -18.90
N ILE A 8 5.39 -41.63 -19.56
CA ILE A 8 6.63 -40.83 -19.50
C ILE A 8 6.43 -39.48 -20.20
N LEU A 9 5.65 -39.44 -21.32
CA LEU A 9 5.37 -38.20 -22.01
C LEU A 9 4.44 -37.29 -21.19
N PHE A 10 3.49 -37.87 -20.45
CA PHE A 10 2.59 -37.11 -19.55
C PHE A 10 3.31 -36.59 -18.31
N LEU A 11 4.23 -37.38 -17.76
CA LEU A 11 5.03 -36.98 -16.62
C LEU A 11 6.03 -35.84 -16.97
N SER A 12 6.61 -35.86 -18.19
CA SER A 12 7.51 -34.80 -18.66
C SER A 12 6.75 -33.49 -18.94
N LEU A 13 5.49 -33.57 -19.38
CA LEU A 13 4.66 -32.37 -19.58
C LEU A 13 4.24 -31.74 -18.26
N PHE A 14 4.04 -32.52 -17.19
CA PHE A 14 3.72 -32.04 -15.86
C PHE A 14 4.94 -31.36 -15.20
N VAL A 15 6.14 -31.86 -15.40
CA VAL A 15 7.38 -31.26 -14.87
C VAL A 15 7.74 -29.95 -15.57
N ILE A 16 7.36 -29.78 -16.83
CA ILE A 16 7.56 -28.52 -17.56
C ILE A 16 6.58 -27.42 -17.10
N LEU A 17 5.40 -27.81 -16.59
CA LEU A 17 4.38 -26.86 -16.11
C LEU A 17 4.71 -26.28 -14.72
N GLU A 18 5.58 -26.95 -13.93
CA GLU A 18 5.99 -26.47 -12.60
C GLU A 18 7.17 -25.45 -12.63
N VAL A 19 7.76 -25.22 -13.80
CA VAL A 19 8.84 -24.23 -13.97
C VAL A 19 8.33 -22.86 -14.45
N ILE A 20 7.01 -22.65 -14.52
CA ILE A 20 6.49 -21.31 -14.48
C ILE A 20 6.57 -20.84 -13.01
N THR A 21 7.78 -20.61 -12.53
CA THR A 21 7.99 -19.80 -11.33
C THR A 21 7.24 -18.50 -11.58
N LEU A 22 6.15 -18.30 -10.84
CA LEU A 22 5.61 -16.99 -10.62
C LEU A 22 6.79 -16.16 -10.11
N LYS A 23 7.45 -15.45 -11.00
CA LYS A 23 8.33 -14.36 -10.57
C LYS A 23 7.41 -13.44 -9.81
N ASN A 24 7.51 -13.46 -8.48
CA ASN A 24 7.05 -12.34 -7.69
C ASN A 24 7.78 -11.15 -8.27
N VAL A 25 7.08 -10.37 -9.07
CA VAL A 25 7.56 -9.09 -9.55
C VAL A 25 7.44 -8.16 -8.33
N ASN A 26 8.34 -8.33 -7.37
CA ASN A 26 8.63 -7.25 -6.44
C ASN A 26 9.37 -6.22 -7.28
N ALA A 27 8.74 -5.08 -7.50
CA ALA A 27 9.45 -3.96 -8.09
C ALA A 27 10.67 -3.68 -7.19
N ALA A 28 11.84 -3.51 -7.82
CA ALA A 28 13.04 -3.13 -7.07
C ALA A 28 12.86 -1.71 -6.53
N ALA A 29 13.45 -1.42 -5.38
CA ALA A 29 13.50 -0.05 -4.89
C ALA A 29 14.25 0.83 -5.91
N CYS A 30 13.77 2.06 -6.10
CA CYS A 30 14.45 3.01 -6.97
C CYS A 30 15.82 3.37 -6.42
N THR A 31 16.82 3.47 -7.29
CA THR A 31 18.13 4.01 -6.92
C THR A 31 18.03 5.52 -6.75
N VAL A 32 18.54 6.02 -5.63
CA VAL A 32 18.59 7.45 -5.32
C VAL A 32 20.03 7.86 -5.11
N THR A 33 20.53 8.81 -5.90
CA THR A 33 21.85 9.38 -5.76
C THR A 33 21.73 10.87 -5.45
N ASP A 34 22.25 11.29 -4.30
CA ASP A 34 22.16 12.68 -3.81
C ASP A 34 20.74 13.27 -3.78
N GLY A 35 19.75 12.42 -3.47
CA GLY A 35 18.33 12.80 -3.43
C GLY A 35 17.64 12.78 -4.81
N VAL A 36 18.33 12.42 -5.87
CA VAL A 36 17.82 12.39 -7.25
C VAL A 36 17.55 10.95 -7.66
N TYR A 37 16.35 10.70 -8.19
CA TYR A 37 15.91 9.40 -8.69
C TYR A 37 16.28 9.21 -10.15
N SER A 38 16.54 7.98 -10.55
CA SER A 38 16.77 7.66 -11.97
C SER A 38 15.45 7.66 -12.75
N GLU A 39 15.36 8.53 -13.79
CA GLU A 39 14.24 8.57 -14.72
C GLU A 39 13.97 7.20 -15.34
N THR A 40 15.03 6.52 -15.76
CA THR A 40 14.92 5.20 -16.39
C THR A 40 14.30 4.17 -15.47
N GLU A 41 14.70 4.15 -14.17
CA GLU A 41 14.17 3.19 -13.22
C GLU A 41 12.71 3.49 -12.87
N ILE A 42 12.33 4.78 -12.73
CA ILE A 42 10.93 5.18 -12.51
C ILE A 42 10.06 4.75 -13.69
N LYS A 43 10.50 4.96 -14.92
CA LYS A 43 9.78 4.51 -16.13
C LYS A 43 9.63 2.98 -16.17
N ASN A 44 10.56 2.25 -15.61
CA ASN A 44 10.53 0.78 -15.49
C ASN A 44 9.72 0.30 -14.28
N GLY A 45 9.13 1.19 -13.47
CA GLY A 45 8.25 0.85 -12.38
C GLY A 45 8.97 0.43 -11.10
N CYS A 46 10.07 1.08 -10.73
CA CYS A 46 10.70 0.89 -9.42
C CYS A 46 9.80 1.41 -8.28
N GLU A 47 10.03 0.95 -7.06
CA GLU A 47 9.32 1.39 -5.86
C GLU A 47 10.03 2.58 -5.20
N ALA A 48 9.31 3.70 -5.05
CA ALA A 48 9.75 4.85 -4.28
C ALA A 48 8.95 4.95 -2.97
N THR A 49 9.63 5.34 -1.89
CA THR A 49 8.96 5.59 -0.61
C THR A 49 8.25 6.94 -0.69
N PRO A 50 6.93 7.01 -0.41
CA PRO A 50 6.22 8.28 -0.36
C PRO A 50 6.77 9.16 0.77
N GLY A 51 6.72 10.48 0.57
CA GLY A 51 7.11 11.46 1.60
C GLY A 51 6.16 11.42 2.80
N THR A 52 4.86 11.28 2.54
CA THR A 52 3.83 11.13 3.58
C THR A 52 2.80 10.09 3.16
N TYR A 53 2.38 9.30 4.12
CA TYR A 53 1.29 8.35 3.99
C TYR A 53 0.21 8.64 5.03
N GLU A 54 -1.04 8.75 4.60
CA GLU A 54 -2.16 9.07 5.48
C GLU A 54 -3.23 7.99 5.45
N VAL A 55 -3.78 7.71 6.63
CA VAL A 55 -4.91 6.81 6.81
C VAL A 55 -5.86 7.37 7.86
N VAL A 56 -7.17 7.23 7.67
CA VAL A 56 -8.17 7.64 8.66
C VAL A 56 -8.58 6.41 9.47
N ILE A 57 -8.39 6.49 10.79
CA ILE A 57 -8.67 5.41 11.74
C ILE A 57 -9.90 5.78 12.57
N TYR A 58 -10.90 4.91 12.59
CA TYR A 58 -12.13 5.09 13.36
C TYR A 58 -12.07 4.38 14.70
N LYS A 59 -11.58 3.14 14.74
CA LYS A 59 -11.56 2.33 15.95
C LYS A 59 -10.34 1.42 15.98
N MET A 60 -9.84 1.16 17.18
CA MET A 60 -8.80 0.15 17.41
C MET A 60 -9.20 -0.76 18.55
N TYR A 61 -8.90 -2.02 18.43
CA TYR A 61 -9.21 -3.08 19.40
C TYR A 61 -7.96 -3.90 19.70
N LEU A 62 -7.85 -4.35 20.93
CA LEU A 62 -6.92 -5.37 21.36
C LEU A 62 -7.69 -6.67 21.63
N CYS A 63 -7.26 -7.77 21.04
CA CYS A 63 -7.98 -9.04 21.06
C CYS A 63 -7.14 -10.14 21.72
N THR A 64 -7.76 -10.96 22.55
CA THR A 64 -7.13 -12.12 23.20
C THR A 64 -7.01 -13.32 22.26
N SER A 65 -7.78 -13.33 21.18
CA SER A 65 -7.69 -14.29 20.07
C SER A 65 -7.98 -13.59 18.74
N ALA A 66 -7.66 -14.24 17.63
CA ALA A 66 -7.91 -13.68 16.30
C ALA A 66 -9.39 -13.34 16.10
N PRO A 67 -9.72 -12.09 15.67
CA PRO A 67 -11.08 -11.76 15.28
C PRO A 67 -11.45 -12.50 13.98
N THR A 68 -12.75 -12.72 13.76
CA THR A 68 -13.21 -13.30 12.49
C THR A 68 -12.98 -12.30 11.35
N ILE A 69 -12.38 -12.75 10.27
CA ILE A 69 -12.16 -11.90 9.09
C ILE A 69 -13.53 -11.60 8.46
N PRO A 70 -13.84 -10.31 8.18
CA PRO A 70 -15.07 -9.95 7.51
C PRO A 70 -15.07 -10.48 6.08
N THR A 71 -16.24 -10.90 5.60
CA THR A 71 -16.48 -11.32 4.23
C THR A 71 -17.55 -10.44 3.59
N THR A 72 -17.86 -10.64 2.32
CA THR A 72 -18.96 -9.92 1.65
C THR A 72 -20.32 -10.15 2.28
N SER A 73 -20.49 -11.25 3.03
CA SER A 73 -21.77 -11.65 3.67
C SER A 73 -21.72 -11.70 5.19
N ALA A 74 -20.56 -11.46 5.82
CA ALA A 74 -20.41 -11.52 7.26
C ALA A 74 -19.56 -10.35 7.79
N THR A 75 -20.03 -9.73 8.86
CA THR A 75 -19.28 -8.70 9.59
C THR A 75 -18.24 -9.34 10.49
N VAL A 76 -17.20 -8.58 10.85
CA VAL A 76 -16.21 -9.00 11.83
C VAL A 76 -16.86 -9.29 13.19
N VAL A 77 -16.45 -10.39 13.83
CA VAL A 77 -16.87 -10.72 15.20
C VAL A 77 -15.75 -10.34 16.16
N LEU A 78 -16.04 -9.43 17.07
CA LEU A 78 -15.10 -8.84 18.04
C LEU A 78 -15.35 -9.30 19.49
N THR A 79 -15.94 -10.47 19.69
CA THR A 79 -16.34 -10.97 21.03
C THR A 79 -15.17 -11.05 22.02
N ASN A 80 -13.96 -11.36 21.51
CA ASN A 80 -12.76 -11.49 22.32
C ASN A 80 -11.86 -10.24 22.24
N CYS A 81 -12.44 -9.10 21.87
CA CYS A 81 -11.72 -7.86 21.66
C CYS A 81 -12.24 -6.76 22.60
N SER A 82 -11.33 -5.97 23.12
CA SER A 82 -11.63 -4.77 23.90
C SER A 82 -11.26 -3.54 23.08
N GLN A 83 -12.18 -2.59 22.98
CA GLN A 83 -11.94 -1.35 22.27
C GLN A 83 -10.93 -0.49 23.04
N ALA A 84 -9.85 -0.10 22.38
CA ALA A 84 -8.79 0.73 22.94
C ALA A 84 -8.83 2.18 22.43
N PHE A 85 -9.40 2.41 21.25
CA PHE A 85 -9.52 3.73 20.63
C PHE A 85 -10.83 3.85 19.86
N ASN A 86 -11.42 5.07 19.88
CA ASN A 86 -12.61 5.41 19.10
C ASN A 86 -12.58 6.88 18.67
N SER A 87 -12.82 7.12 17.39
CA SER A 87 -13.07 8.44 16.81
C SER A 87 -14.29 8.33 15.89
N ALA A 88 -15.38 9.02 16.22
CA ALA A 88 -16.62 8.93 15.45
C ALA A 88 -16.49 9.56 14.04
N SER A 89 -15.70 10.62 13.93
CA SER A 89 -15.42 11.31 12.65
C SER A 89 -14.21 10.76 11.90
N GLY A 90 -13.51 9.78 12.51
CA GLY A 90 -12.20 9.35 12.04
C GLY A 90 -11.07 10.24 12.58
N ALA A 91 -9.92 9.63 12.80
CA ALA A 91 -8.68 10.31 13.17
C ALA A 91 -7.63 10.06 12.09
N THR A 92 -7.14 11.12 11.48
CA THR A 92 -6.09 11.02 10.45
C THR A 92 -4.76 10.69 11.10
N ALA A 93 -4.17 9.58 10.67
CA ALA A 93 -2.81 9.20 10.96
C ALA A 93 -1.95 9.57 9.75
N SER A 94 -1.06 10.55 9.90
CA SER A 94 -0.12 10.97 8.86
C SER A 94 1.28 10.53 9.26
N VAL A 95 1.88 9.66 8.46
CA VAL A 95 3.23 9.12 8.68
C VAL A 95 4.17 9.71 7.64
N SER A 96 5.18 10.43 8.12
CA SER A 96 6.27 10.95 7.31
C SER A 96 7.61 10.45 7.83
N GLY A 97 8.37 9.76 6.99
CA GLY A 97 9.66 9.18 7.36
C GLY A 97 9.58 7.98 8.30
N THR A 98 10.72 7.58 8.84
CA THR A 98 10.86 6.46 9.77
C THR A 98 10.71 6.94 11.23
N ASN A 99 10.06 6.12 12.07
CA ASN A 99 9.89 6.37 13.52
C ASN A 99 8.98 7.55 13.92
N SER A 100 8.01 7.91 13.11
CA SER A 100 7.01 8.90 13.50
C SER A 100 6.06 8.33 14.56
N SER A 101 5.93 9.01 15.70
CA SER A 101 4.85 8.75 16.65
C SER A 101 3.67 9.66 16.31
N ILE A 102 2.46 9.09 16.24
CA ILE A 102 1.26 9.83 15.85
C ILE A 102 0.30 9.84 17.03
N ASN A 103 -0.18 11.02 17.39
CA ASN A 103 -1.26 11.17 18.35
C ASN A 103 -2.58 11.25 17.60
N LEU A 104 -3.38 10.21 17.70
CA LEU A 104 -4.71 10.17 17.09
C LEU A 104 -5.70 10.96 17.94
N THR A 105 -6.49 11.84 17.33
CA THR A 105 -7.56 12.58 18.00
C THR A 105 -8.78 11.69 18.22
N GLY A 106 -9.12 11.41 19.47
CA GLY A 106 -10.25 10.53 19.81
C GLY A 106 -10.27 10.15 21.28
N THR A 107 -11.12 9.19 21.61
CA THR A 107 -11.28 8.65 22.96
C THR A 107 -10.45 7.40 23.12
N TYR A 108 -9.59 7.37 24.11
CA TYR A 108 -8.81 6.20 24.50
C TYR A 108 -9.47 5.52 25.70
N THR A 109 -9.61 4.20 25.61
CA THR A 109 -10.12 3.37 26.68
C THR A 109 -9.04 2.35 27.06
N LYS A 110 -8.67 2.30 28.35
CA LYS A 110 -7.73 1.30 28.83
C LYS A 110 -8.40 -0.08 28.81
N PRO A 111 -7.90 -1.04 28.03
CA PRO A 111 -8.43 -2.39 28.03
C PRO A 111 -8.26 -3.06 29.42
N PRO A 112 -9.09 -4.05 29.79
CA PRO A 112 -8.91 -4.85 30.99
C PRO A 112 -7.50 -5.45 31.06
N ALA A 113 -7.01 -5.74 32.27
CA ALA A 113 -5.73 -6.43 32.40
C ALA A 113 -5.82 -7.83 31.77
N GLY A 114 -4.83 -8.19 30.94
CA GLY A 114 -4.82 -9.46 30.22
C GLY A 114 -3.70 -9.54 29.20
N THR A 115 -3.61 -10.70 28.53
CA THR A 115 -2.68 -10.91 27.42
C THR A 115 -3.44 -10.74 26.11
N TYR A 116 -3.00 -9.80 25.29
CA TYR A 116 -3.56 -9.52 23.97
C TYR A 116 -2.57 -9.98 22.90
N THR A 117 -3.04 -10.81 22.00
CA THR A 117 -2.21 -11.43 20.95
C THR A 117 -2.48 -10.87 19.55
N HIS A 118 -3.61 -10.15 19.39
CA HIS A 118 -4.03 -9.60 18.11
C HIS A 118 -4.48 -8.14 18.27
N GLY A 119 -4.29 -7.36 17.21
CA GLY A 119 -4.89 -6.04 17.05
C GLY A 119 -5.89 -6.05 15.89
N TYR A 120 -6.93 -5.23 16.00
CA TYR A 120 -7.87 -4.99 14.92
C TYR A 120 -8.13 -3.49 14.81
N ALA A 121 -8.04 -2.95 13.59
CA ALA A 121 -8.33 -1.55 13.31
C ALA A 121 -9.44 -1.44 12.26
N MET A 122 -10.36 -0.50 12.49
CA MET A 122 -11.31 -0.03 11.49
C MET A 122 -10.79 1.28 10.92
N MET A 123 -10.52 1.30 9.64
CA MET A 123 -9.97 2.46 8.95
C MET A 123 -10.73 2.72 7.65
N ASP A 124 -10.56 3.91 7.11
CA ASP A 124 -11.06 4.24 5.78
C ASP A 124 -10.37 3.35 4.74
N ASN A 125 -11.05 3.11 3.63
CA ASN A 125 -10.49 2.44 2.47
C ASN A 125 -9.79 3.42 1.50
N THR A 126 -9.76 4.70 1.85
CA THR A 126 -9.05 5.75 1.13
C THR A 126 -7.74 6.05 1.85
N PHE A 127 -6.64 6.00 1.12
CA PHE A 127 -5.31 6.31 1.62
C PHE A 127 -4.78 7.55 0.93
N GLY A 128 -4.24 8.49 1.72
CA GLY A 128 -3.53 9.65 1.21
C GLY A 128 -2.05 9.32 1.00
N ILE A 129 -1.51 9.73 -0.12
CA ILE A 129 -0.08 9.62 -0.42
C ILE A 129 0.40 10.97 -0.94
N THR A 130 1.40 11.54 -0.28
CA THR A 130 2.07 12.76 -0.74
C THR A 130 3.53 12.46 -0.98
N THR A 131 4.01 12.83 -2.15
CA THR A 131 5.43 12.73 -2.49
C THR A 131 5.82 13.84 -3.44
N SER A 132 7.07 14.29 -3.33
CA SER A 132 7.76 15.10 -4.32
C SER A 132 9.14 14.51 -4.51
N ILE A 133 9.52 14.26 -5.74
CA ILE A 133 10.81 13.68 -6.10
C ILE A 133 11.49 14.51 -7.17
N GLN A 134 12.81 14.58 -7.10
CA GLN A 134 13.64 15.06 -8.19
C GLN A 134 14.16 13.87 -8.99
N ILE A 135 14.18 13.99 -10.31
CA ILE A 135 14.64 12.96 -11.25
C ILE A 135 15.79 13.49 -12.13
N ASP A 136 16.65 12.60 -12.58
CA ASP A 136 17.83 12.94 -13.41
C ASP A 136 17.49 13.26 -14.88
N GLY A 137 16.21 13.07 -15.27
CA GLY A 137 15.69 13.39 -16.60
C GLY A 137 14.32 14.05 -16.52
N SER A 138 13.77 14.50 -17.66
CA SER A 138 12.46 15.13 -17.72
C SER A 138 11.36 14.10 -17.94
N MET A 139 10.30 14.15 -17.14
CA MET A 139 9.11 13.32 -17.26
C MET A 139 7.85 14.19 -17.42
N ASP A 140 6.84 13.61 -18.07
CA ASP A 140 5.50 14.19 -18.10
C ASP A 140 4.71 13.75 -16.86
N GLY A 141 4.06 14.70 -16.20
CA GLY A 141 3.10 14.41 -15.14
C GLY A 141 1.85 13.75 -15.72
N LEU A 142 1.30 12.77 -15.03
CA LEU A 142 0.11 12.04 -15.49
C LEU A 142 -1.15 12.93 -15.55
N SER A 143 -1.19 14.00 -14.76
CA SER A 143 -2.25 15.01 -14.82
C SER A 143 -1.84 16.21 -15.68
N SER A 144 -0.63 16.74 -15.51
CA SER A 144 -0.15 17.88 -16.26
C SER A 144 1.33 18.15 -16.04
N GLY A 145 1.90 18.97 -16.95
CA GLY A 145 3.27 19.49 -16.86
C GLY A 145 4.34 18.48 -17.22
N SER A 146 5.54 18.97 -17.39
CA SER A 146 6.75 18.17 -17.62
C SER A 146 7.94 18.81 -16.93
N GLY A 147 8.91 18.01 -16.52
CA GLY A 147 10.12 18.50 -15.87
C GLY A 147 10.84 17.46 -15.03
N VAL A 148 11.81 17.91 -14.26
CA VAL A 148 12.67 17.09 -13.41
C VAL A 148 12.14 16.95 -11.96
N TYR A 149 11.11 17.69 -11.59
CA TYR A 149 10.45 17.57 -10.28
C TYR A 149 9.06 17.03 -10.52
N CYS A 150 8.76 15.86 -9.95
CA CYS A 150 7.46 15.23 -10.04
C CYS A 150 6.88 15.01 -8.66
N GLY A 151 5.58 15.25 -8.50
CA GLY A 151 4.92 15.10 -7.20
C GLY A 151 3.43 14.80 -7.34
N THR A 152 2.84 14.38 -6.24
CA THR A 152 1.38 14.27 -6.10
C THR A 152 0.78 15.63 -5.89
N ILE A 153 -0.43 15.86 -6.42
CA ILE A 153 -1.22 17.06 -6.12
C ILE A 153 -2.39 16.72 -5.22
N ALA A 154 -2.82 17.70 -4.39
CA ALA A 154 -4.00 17.54 -3.54
C ALA A 154 -5.26 17.35 -4.40
N GLY A 155 -6.10 16.41 -4.01
CA GLY A 155 -7.39 16.13 -4.61
C GLY A 155 -7.40 14.91 -5.54
N SER A 156 -8.21 13.97 -5.18
CA SER A 156 -8.81 12.86 -5.94
C SER A 156 -7.96 12.09 -6.96
N GLY A 157 -7.09 11.24 -6.48
CA GLY A 157 -6.78 10.02 -7.20
C GLY A 157 -7.73 8.92 -6.77
N ASN A 158 -8.73 8.55 -7.57
CA ASN A 158 -9.58 7.42 -7.27
C ASN A 158 -8.92 6.13 -7.76
N HIS A 159 -8.43 5.32 -6.83
CA HIS A 159 -8.07 3.93 -7.06
C HIS A 159 -9.35 3.08 -7.02
N THR A 160 -10.00 2.85 -8.14
CA THR A 160 -11.03 1.81 -8.24
C THR A 160 -10.41 0.54 -8.81
N LYS A 161 -10.15 -0.42 -7.94
CA LYS A 161 -9.62 -1.75 -8.32
C LYS A 161 -10.50 -2.49 -9.34
N ALA A 162 -11.77 -2.12 -9.46
CA ALA A 162 -12.76 -2.81 -10.29
C ALA A 162 -12.56 -2.63 -11.81
N SER A 163 -11.85 -1.61 -12.27
CA SER A 163 -11.72 -1.33 -13.70
C SER A 163 -10.29 -1.38 -14.24
N GLY A 164 -9.30 -1.63 -13.40
CA GLY A 164 -7.88 -1.57 -13.83
C GLY A 164 -7.42 -0.17 -14.27
N SER A 165 -8.27 0.84 -14.09
CA SER A 165 -7.95 2.23 -14.41
C SER A 165 -7.46 2.92 -13.16
N HIS A 166 -6.22 3.35 -13.18
CA HIS A 166 -5.61 4.18 -12.14
C HIS A 166 -5.65 5.63 -12.60
N THR A 167 -6.38 6.47 -11.88
CA THR A 167 -6.27 7.92 -12.08
C THR A 167 -5.21 8.42 -11.11
N ASN A 168 -4.00 8.56 -11.56
CA ASN A 168 -2.91 9.11 -10.77
C ASN A 168 -2.89 10.64 -10.95
N ASN A 169 -2.97 11.37 -9.85
CA ASN A 169 -2.78 12.81 -9.84
C ASN A 169 -1.32 13.13 -9.55
N SER A 170 -0.49 13.10 -10.58
CA SER A 170 0.87 13.58 -10.51
C SER A 170 1.09 14.72 -11.51
N ILE A 171 1.88 15.68 -11.10
CA ILE A 171 2.37 16.76 -11.96
C ILE A 171 3.89 16.70 -12.01
N CYS A 172 4.45 17.14 -13.13
CA CYS A 172 5.88 17.39 -13.23
C CYS A 172 6.15 18.86 -13.60
N SER A 173 7.28 19.39 -13.15
CA SER A 173 7.67 20.78 -13.32
C SER A 173 9.18 20.92 -13.49
N SER A 174 9.61 22.00 -14.12
CA SER A 174 11.03 22.39 -14.17
C SER A 174 11.53 22.98 -12.84
N SER A 175 10.65 23.36 -11.93
CA SER A 175 10.95 23.87 -10.59
C SER A 175 10.38 22.96 -9.51
N GLU A 176 10.97 23.02 -8.32
CA GLU A 176 10.55 22.20 -7.16
C GLU A 176 9.07 22.38 -6.86
N ILE A 177 8.40 21.25 -6.60
CA ILE A 177 7.00 21.19 -6.21
C ILE A 177 6.95 21.13 -4.69
N THR A 178 6.50 22.23 -4.05
CA THR A 178 6.21 22.27 -2.64
C THR A 178 4.79 21.84 -2.39
N GLY A 179 4.62 20.77 -1.59
CA GLY A 179 3.32 20.23 -1.20
C GLY A 179 2.70 20.98 -0.01
#